data_578056a493e85ae747bffc95c9139af4
#
_entry.id   578056a493e85ae747bffc95c9139af4
#
_cell.length_a   1.000
_cell.length_b   1.000
_cell.length_c   1.000
_cell.angle_alpha   90.00
_cell.angle_beta   90.00
_cell.angle_gamma   90.00
#
_symmetry.space_group_name_H-M   'P 1'
#
loop_
_entity.id
_entity.type
_entity.pdbx_description
1 polymer ?
#
loop_
_entity_poly.entity_id
_entity_poly.type
_entity_poly.pdbx_seq_one_letter_code
_entity_poly.pdbx_strand_id
1 'polypeptide(L)'
;MSTNLKVIDLGSNSVRLRITKILDDGQTELLRYEKEYVRLSENMGPERTLKEEPMARTLKALKDFKEIYDQFDGEIIAVATAAVRQATNQRDFLERVEQEVGLTIQVISGKRE
;
A
#
# COMPACT_ATOMS: atom_id res chain seq x y z
N MET A 1 22.42 1.50 -16.82
CA MET A 1 22.09 0.82 -15.57
C MET A 1 20.60 0.71 -15.41
N SER A 2 20.13 -0.30 -14.74
CA SER A 2 18.70 -0.46 -14.48
C SER A 2 18.35 0.10 -13.10
N THR A 3 17.08 0.42 -12.91
CA THR A 3 16.56 0.85 -11.61
C THR A 3 15.31 0.02 -11.27
N ASN A 4 15.08 -0.16 -10.00
CA ASN A 4 13.87 -0.84 -9.55
C ASN A 4 12.88 0.18 -9.01
N LEU A 5 11.62 -0.08 -9.24
CA LEU A 5 10.52 0.70 -8.67
C LEU A 5 9.64 -0.24 -7.86
N LYS A 6 9.41 0.11 -6.61
CA LYS A 6 8.57 -0.68 -5.70
C LYS A 6 7.28 0.11 -5.47
N VAL A 7 6.15 -0.49 -5.79
CA VAL A 7 4.84 0.18 -5.68
C VAL A 7 3.93 -0.63 -4.77
N ILE A 8 3.35 0.03 -3.78
CA ILE A 8 2.31 -0.53 -2.94
C ILE A 8 1.01 0.19 -3.26
N ASP A 9 -0.03 -0.59 -3.54
CA ASP A 9 -1.35 -0.09 -3.89
C ASP A 9 -2.34 -0.64 -2.87
N LEU A 10 -2.85 0.24 -2.00
CA LEU A 10 -3.79 -0.12 -0.95
C LEU A 10 -5.21 0.27 -1.37
N GLY A 11 -5.99 -0.72 -1.76
CA GLY A 11 -7.40 -0.54 -2.08
C GLY A 11 -8.30 -0.86 -0.89
N SER A 12 -9.60 -0.87 -1.15
CA SER A 12 -10.59 -1.15 -0.11
C SER A 12 -10.57 -2.61 0.34
N ASN A 13 -10.22 -3.50 -0.56
CA ASN A 13 -10.33 -4.95 -0.32
C ASN A 13 -8.97 -5.65 -0.26
N SER A 14 -7.99 -5.17 -1.01
CA SER A 14 -6.70 -5.82 -1.09
C SER A 14 -5.57 -4.80 -1.11
N VAL A 15 -4.39 -5.25 -0.72
CA VAL A 15 -3.16 -4.47 -0.87
C VAL A 15 -2.21 -5.26 -1.75
N ARG A 16 -1.51 -4.58 -2.64
CA ARG A 16 -0.62 -5.19 -3.61
C ARG A 16 0.77 -4.58 -3.53
N LEU A 17 1.76 -5.41 -3.73
CA LEU A 17 3.15 -4.98 -3.87
C LEU A 17 3.62 -5.42 -5.25
N ARG A 18 4.17 -4.47 -6.00
CA ARG A 18 4.75 -4.76 -7.32
C ARG A 18 6.15 -4.18 -7.35
N ILE A 19 7.13 -5.02 -7.66
CA ILE A 19 8.51 -4.59 -7.81
C ILE A 19 8.90 -4.82 -9.26
N THR A 20 9.26 -3.74 -9.95
CA THR A 20 9.53 -3.74 -11.37
C THR A 20 10.94 -3.21 -11.62
N LYS A 21 11.68 -3.89 -12.47
CA LYS A 21 12.97 -3.42 -12.94
C LYS A 21 12.76 -2.64 -14.23
N ILE A 22 13.31 -1.43 -14.28
CA ILE A 22 13.22 -0.58 -15.46
C ILE A 22 14.58 -0.60 -16.14
N LEU A 23 14.62 -1.11 -17.36
CA LEU A 23 15.84 -1.26 -18.13
C LEU A 23 16.20 0.04 -18.84
N ASP A 24 17.45 0.16 -19.28
CA ASP A 24 17.96 1.38 -19.90
C ASP A 24 17.18 1.76 -21.18
N ASP A 25 16.64 0.78 -21.87
CA ASP A 25 15.85 1.02 -23.11
C ASP A 25 14.38 1.33 -22.83
N GLY A 26 14.00 1.47 -21.55
CA GLY A 26 12.63 1.75 -21.15
C GLY A 26 11.75 0.52 -20.96
N GLN A 27 12.25 -0.66 -21.30
CA GLN A 27 11.48 -1.89 -21.05
C GLN A 27 11.44 -2.19 -19.56
N THR A 28 10.43 -2.94 -19.14
CA THR A 28 10.25 -3.29 -17.73
C THR A 28 10.21 -4.79 -17.55
N GLU A 29 10.63 -5.24 -16.38
CA GLU A 29 10.61 -6.63 -16.00
C GLU A 29 10.02 -6.75 -14.60
N LEU A 30 8.98 -7.54 -14.44
CA LEU A 30 8.37 -7.76 -13.13
C LEU A 30 9.25 -8.69 -12.30
N LEU A 31 9.75 -8.19 -11.19
CA LEU A 31 10.62 -8.97 -10.29
C LEU A 31 9.83 -9.66 -9.19
N ARG A 32 8.79 -9.01 -8.68
CA ARG A 32 7.99 -9.57 -7.60
C ARG A 32 6.58 -8.99 -7.62
N TYR A 33 5.61 -9.81 -7.30
CA TYR A 33 4.21 -9.39 -7.15
C TYR A 33 3.60 -10.15 -5.98
N GLU A 34 3.00 -9.39 -5.04
CA GLU A 34 2.30 -9.96 -3.90
C GLU A 34 0.95 -9.27 -3.75
N LYS A 35 -0.03 -10.01 -3.26
CA LYS A 35 -1.37 -9.49 -3.02
C LYS A 35 -1.93 -10.13 -1.76
N GLU A 36 -2.50 -9.30 -0.90
CA GLU A 36 -3.17 -9.76 0.32
C GLU A 36 -4.56 -9.17 0.41
N TYR A 37 -5.53 -9.98 0.79
CA TYR A 37 -6.91 -9.52 0.97
C TYR A 37 -7.08 -9.06 2.43
N VAL A 38 -6.90 -7.77 2.66
CA VAL A 38 -6.93 -7.22 4.01
C VAL A 38 -8.30 -6.69 4.39
N ARG A 39 -9.18 -6.49 3.39
CA ARG A 39 -10.56 -6.01 3.60
C ARG A 39 -10.61 -4.78 4.50
N LEU A 40 -9.83 -3.76 4.15
CA LEU A 40 -9.70 -2.57 4.98
C LEU A 40 -11.05 -1.89 5.19
N SER A 41 -11.95 -1.95 4.22
CA SER A 41 -13.26 -1.31 4.33
C SER A 41 -14.29 -2.12 5.11
N GLU A 42 -13.91 -3.27 5.66
CA GLU A 42 -14.84 -4.13 6.39
C GLU A 42 -15.44 -3.39 7.59
N ASN A 43 -16.75 -3.39 7.68
CA ASN A 43 -17.50 -2.80 8.78
C ASN A 43 -17.27 -1.30 8.99
N MET A 44 -16.91 -0.57 7.94
CA MET A 44 -16.73 0.88 8.05
C MET A 44 -18.03 1.59 8.47
N GLY A 45 -19.16 1.11 7.97
CA GLY A 45 -20.44 1.68 8.32
C GLY A 45 -20.69 3.05 7.73
N PRO A 46 -21.83 3.67 8.05
CA PRO A 46 -22.17 5.00 7.53
C PRO A 46 -21.25 6.10 8.07
N GLU A 47 -20.64 5.91 9.23
CA GLU A 47 -19.68 6.86 9.79
C GLU A 47 -18.32 6.82 9.10
N ARG A 48 -18.09 5.82 8.23
CA ARG A 48 -16.85 5.66 7.45
C ARG A 48 -15.59 5.62 8.31
N THR A 49 -15.66 4.86 9.39
CA THR A 49 -14.53 4.70 10.30
C THR A 49 -13.84 3.36 10.03
N LEU A 50 -12.53 3.40 9.81
CA LEU A 50 -11.74 2.17 9.71
C LEU A 50 -11.72 1.49 11.07
N LYS A 51 -12.02 0.20 11.09
CA LYS A 51 -12.09 -0.56 12.34
C LYS A 51 -10.72 -1.14 12.69
N GLU A 52 -10.54 -1.44 13.96
CA GLU A 52 -9.25 -1.89 14.48
C GLU A 52 -8.78 -3.19 13.82
N GLU A 53 -9.65 -4.16 13.68
CA GLU A 53 -9.27 -5.45 13.13
C GLU A 53 -8.81 -5.38 11.67
N PRO A 54 -9.56 -4.73 10.76
CA PRO A 54 -9.07 -4.52 9.39
C PRO A 54 -7.78 -3.70 9.32
N MET A 55 -7.62 -2.70 10.18
CA MET A 55 -6.37 -1.94 10.22
C MET A 55 -5.20 -2.81 10.63
N ALA A 56 -5.41 -3.67 11.64
CA ALA A 56 -4.36 -4.57 12.10
C ALA A 56 -3.96 -5.56 11.00
N ARG A 57 -4.93 -6.10 10.25
CA ARG A 57 -4.63 -6.99 9.13
C ARG A 57 -3.79 -6.27 8.07
N THR A 58 -4.15 -5.03 7.79
CA THR A 58 -3.44 -4.24 6.79
C THR A 58 -2.02 -3.94 7.23
N LEU A 59 -1.84 -3.56 8.50
CA LEU A 59 -0.50 -3.31 9.03
C LEU A 59 0.37 -4.55 8.97
N LYS A 60 -0.20 -5.72 9.29
CA LYS A 60 0.54 -6.97 9.19
C LYS A 60 0.97 -7.25 7.76
N ALA A 61 0.06 -7.08 6.80
CA ALA A 61 0.40 -7.28 5.39
C ALA A 61 1.50 -6.33 4.93
N LEU A 62 1.44 -5.07 5.36
CA LEU A 62 2.47 -4.09 5.00
C LEU A 62 3.82 -4.44 5.61
N LYS A 63 3.84 -4.96 6.83
CA LYS A 63 5.08 -5.42 7.46
C LYS A 63 5.66 -6.62 6.72
N ASP A 64 4.81 -7.55 6.29
CA ASP A 64 5.24 -8.69 5.49
C ASP A 64 5.82 -8.21 4.16
N PHE A 65 5.16 -7.24 3.51
CA PHE A 65 5.66 -6.67 2.27
C PHE A 65 7.00 -5.96 2.48
N LYS A 66 7.18 -5.31 3.63
CA LYS A 66 8.44 -4.63 3.92
C LYS A 66 9.61 -5.61 3.93
N GLU A 67 9.43 -6.79 4.51
CA GLU A 67 10.47 -7.81 4.49
C GLU A 67 10.86 -8.17 3.06
N ILE A 68 9.90 -8.13 2.14
CA ILE A 68 10.17 -8.42 0.74
C ILE A 68 10.85 -7.24 0.04
N TYR A 69 10.24 -6.05 0.13
CA TYR A 69 10.76 -4.93 -0.65
C TYR A 69 12.08 -4.38 -0.12
N ASP A 70 12.39 -4.62 1.14
CA ASP A 70 13.71 -4.22 1.69
C ASP A 70 14.85 -5.03 1.08
N GLN A 71 14.55 -6.15 0.44
CA GLN A 71 15.58 -6.97 -0.24
C GLN A 71 15.94 -6.42 -1.61
N PHE A 72 15.23 -5.44 -2.10
CA PHE A 72 15.44 -4.85 -3.42
C PHE A 72 15.85 -3.40 -3.27
N ASP A 73 16.83 -2.97 -4.06
CA ASP A 73 17.16 -1.56 -4.17
C ASP A 73 16.06 -0.85 -4.94
N GLY A 74 15.99 0.47 -4.78
CA GLY A 74 15.08 1.27 -5.57
C GLY A 74 14.10 2.04 -4.72
N GLU A 75 13.42 2.98 -5.37
CA GLU A 75 12.45 3.86 -4.73
C GLU A 75 11.17 3.10 -4.44
N ILE A 76 10.51 3.46 -3.34
CA ILE A 76 9.21 2.91 -2.99
C ILE A 76 8.15 4.01 -3.07
N ILE A 77 7.03 3.67 -3.69
CA ILE A 77 5.85 4.53 -3.78
C ILE A 77 4.68 3.75 -3.21
N ALA A 78 3.97 4.34 -2.26
CA ALA A 78 2.79 3.71 -1.68
C ALA A 78 1.59 4.64 -1.85
N VAL A 79 0.51 4.10 -2.41
CA VAL A 79 -0.72 4.86 -2.65
C VAL A 79 -1.92 4.15 -2.05
N ALA A 80 -2.92 4.92 -1.66
CA ALA A 80 -4.17 4.39 -1.14
C ALA A 80 -5.34 5.10 -1.81
N THR A 81 -6.42 4.37 -1.99
CA THR A 81 -7.57 4.87 -2.71
C THR A 81 -8.82 4.95 -1.82
N ALA A 82 -9.95 4.42 -2.27
CA ALA A 82 -11.28 4.73 -1.74
C ALA A 82 -11.45 4.58 -0.22
N ALA A 83 -11.09 3.43 0.36
CA ALA A 83 -11.35 3.22 1.79
C ALA A 83 -10.60 4.21 2.67
N VAL A 84 -9.32 4.42 2.36
CA VAL A 84 -8.50 5.38 3.13
C VAL A 84 -8.95 6.79 2.85
N ARG A 85 -9.20 7.13 1.58
CA ARG A 85 -9.62 8.48 1.19
C ARG A 85 -10.89 8.89 1.92
N GLN A 86 -11.85 7.99 2.08
CA GLN A 86 -13.15 8.27 2.67
C GLN A 86 -13.17 8.13 4.19
N ALA A 87 -12.12 7.61 4.78
CA ALA A 87 -12.12 7.29 6.20
C ALA A 87 -12.06 8.55 7.07
N THR A 88 -12.94 8.62 8.07
CA THR A 88 -12.94 9.73 9.02
C THR A 88 -11.72 9.70 9.92
N ASN A 89 -11.14 8.53 10.16
CA ASN A 89 -9.92 8.37 10.95
C ASN A 89 -8.70 8.10 10.06
N GLN A 90 -8.69 8.67 8.86
CA GLN A 90 -7.61 8.51 7.90
C GLN A 90 -6.24 8.85 8.50
N ARG A 91 -6.15 9.98 9.18
CA ARG A 91 -4.88 10.46 9.73
C ARG A 91 -4.30 9.47 10.74
N ASP A 92 -5.15 8.95 11.62
CA ASP A 92 -4.71 7.99 12.62
C ASP A 92 -4.12 6.73 11.97
N PHE A 93 -4.80 6.25 10.93
CA PHE A 93 -4.31 5.08 10.22
C PHE A 93 -2.97 5.35 9.53
N LEU A 94 -2.85 6.49 8.84
CA LEU A 94 -1.62 6.84 8.14
C LEU A 94 -0.45 7.02 9.09
N GLU A 95 -0.70 7.59 10.28
CA GLU A 95 0.33 7.73 11.29
C GLU A 95 0.80 6.38 11.82
N ARG A 96 -0.13 5.44 12.02
CA ARG A 96 0.23 4.09 12.44
C ARG A 96 1.12 3.40 11.40
N VAL A 97 0.80 3.57 10.12
CA VAL A 97 1.61 3.00 9.06
C VAL A 97 3.03 3.57 9.10
N GLU A 98 3.17 4.88 9.27
CA GLU A 98 4.49 5.49 9.36
C GLU A 98 5.26 5.00 10.59
N GLN A 99 4.61 4.90 11.73
CA GLN A 99 5.27 4.50 12.98
C GLN A 99 5.62 3.02 13.00
N GLU A 100 4.73 2.18 12.50
CA GLU A 100 4.92 0.72 12.60
C GLU A 100 5.65 0.12 11.42
N VAL A 101 5.51 0.71 10.24
CA VAL A 101 6.11 0.16 9.01
C VAL A 101 7.20 1.08 8.44
N GLY A 102 7.13 2.37 8.75
CA GLY A 102 8.06 3.35 8.18
C GLY A 102 7.70 3.70 6.75
N LEU A 103 6.43 3.60 6.40
CA LEU A 103 5.96 3.81 5.03
C LEU A 103 5.05 5.02 4.98
N THR A 104 5.31 5.93 4.05
CA THR A 104 4.47 7.10 3.82
C THR A 104 3.52 6.81 2.66
N ILE A 105 2.22 6.81 2.94
CA ILE A 105 1.20 6.51 1.95
C ILE A 105 0.60 7.81 1.41
N GLN A 106 0.52 7.92 0.10
CA GLN A 106 -0.15 9.03 -0.58
C GLN A 106 -1.58 8.61 -0.89
N VAL A 107 -2.54 9.44 -0.47
CA VAL A 107 -3.95 9.19 -0.75
C VAL A 107 -4.30 9.85 -2.08
N ILE A 108 -4.76 9.05 -3.04
CA ILE A 108 -5.02 9.55 -4.38
C ILE A 108 -6.52 9.58 -4.68
N SER A 109 -6.89 10.40 -5.67
CA SER A 109 -8.27 10.54 -6.11
C SER A 109 -8.70 9.32 -6.93
N GLY A 110 -9.91 8.84 -6.68
CA GLY A 110 -10.46 7.71 -7.45
C GLY A 110 -10.60 8.01 -8.93
N LYS A 111 -10.64 9.25 -9.32
CA LYS A 111 -10.75 9.62 -10.72
C LYS A 111 -9.48 9.35 -11.52
N ARG A 112 -8.38 9.10 -10.84
CA ARG A 112 -7.10 8.85 -11.46
C ARG A 112 -6.78 7.36 -11.59
N GLU A 113 -7.65 6.53 -11.10
CA GLU A 113 -7.42 5.08 -11.05
C GLU A 113 -7.76 4.36 -12.34
#